data_4711a00bf4e3c4fe86c8799093c717cd
#
_entry.id   4711a00bf4e3c4fe86c8799093c717cd
#
_cell.length_a   1.000
_cell.length_b   1.000
_cell.length_c   1.000
_cell.angle_alpha   90.00
_cell.angle_beta   90.00
_cell.angle_gamma   90.00
#
_symmetry.space_group_name_H-M   'P 1'
#
loop_
_entity.id
_entity.type
_entity.pdbx_description
1 polymer ?
#
loop_
_entity_poly.entity_id
_entity_poly.type
_entity_poly.pdbx_seq_one_letter_code
_entity_poly.pdbx_strand_id
1 'polypeptide(L)'
;MNRLIAEISDLLRRLSGGREPEKRGFALVLVLVTIAIILPIVSDMNYDAKTEFDIAMNYKRKTEAHALAESAVTFAIVIFDLQKEVEGLLKQFGVSNQFEIWDIIPMDTALLRGFVQAGPFVELEDVINKSEGDGVAGAATNGEAGDYLYAEAGDPIFQFPGDFKVEFTGEDTKININQLYFNTRTTVIKMLEALVEPEFYDFFFLENTSREEYVDREELIQNIIDWVDAGDDKFTDGAKYMTGGDEQSMYDNFRPEYKVKNAKLDTLQELMMIYGVNDLVYKILEPYVTIYSTGKVNINKAGHEMLEGIIRAYSVDKALPVFYNEDSMRELLGKILAKRAQFGFANVSDFVSACAEFGITLDQSVTKIIDVTGSVYRIKAIGIKEGVESWIEMVVDRQGNMYYYREG
;
A
#
# COMPACT_ATOMS: atom_id res chain seq x y z
N MET A 1 53.36 19.53 -5.51
CA MET A 1 53.49 20.89 -6.08
C MET A 1 54.92 21.22 -6.47
N ASN A 2 55.92 21.11 -5.59
CA ASN A 2 57.31 21.44 -5.92
C ASN A 2 57.98 20.59 -6.99
N ARG A 3 57.59 19.31 -7.17
CA ARG A 3 58.10 18.41 -8.21
C ARG A 3 57.59 18.77 -9.61
N LEU A 4 56.31 19.14 -9.69
CA LEU A 4 55.66 19.54 -10.94
C LEU A 4 56.22 20.86 -11.47
N ILE A 5 56.53 21.82 -10.57
CA ILE A 5 57.16 23.09 -10.89
C ILE A 5 58.58 22.88 -11.41
N ALA A 6 59.32 21.93 -10.84
CA ALA A 6 60.67 21.57 -11.28
C ALA A 6 60.65 20.91 -12.68
N GLU A 7 59.73 20.00 -12.97
CA GLU A 7 59.57 19.35 -14.26
C GLU A 7 59.14 20.34 -15.36
N ILE A 8 58.20 21.25 -15.04
CA ILE A 8 57.79 22.30 -15.99
C ILE A 8 58.97 23.26 -16.29
N SER A 9 59.77 23.63 -15.30
CA SER A 9 60.93 24.49 -15.49
C SER A 9 62.03 23.83 -16.36
N ASP A 10 62.22 22.50 -16.20
CA ASP A 10 63.20 21.74 -17.00
C ASP A 10 62.68 21.52 -18.42
N LEU A 11 61.41 21.34 -18.64
CA LEU A 11 60.77 21.26 -19.96
C LEU A 11 60.86 22.59 -20.70
N LEU A 12 60.65 23.71 -20.05
CA LEU A 12 60.81 25.06 -20.61
C LEU A 12 62.24 25.36 -20.95
N ARG A 13 63.21 24.85 -20.15
CA ARG A 13 64.65 25.00 -20.42
C ARG A 13 65.11 24.19 -21.65
N ARG A 14 64.56 23.02 -21.90
CA ARG A 14 64.82 22.18 -23.08
C ARG A 14 64.20 22.75 -24.34
N LEU A 15 63.06 23.43 -24.26
CA LEU A 15 62.37 24.07 -25.38
C LEU A 15 63.08 25.41 -25.81
N SER A 16 63.85 26.07 -24.91
CA SER A 16 64.48 27.34 -25.15
C SER A 16 65.86 27.22 -25.79
N GLY A 17 66.25 26.10 -26.48
CA GLY A 17 67.50 25.80 -27.15
C GLY A 17 68.28 27.00 -27.63
N GLY A 18 69.08 27.67 -26.78
CA GLY A 18 70.26 28.48 -27.08
C GLY A 18 70.12 29.76 -27.91
N ARG A 19 68.87 30.15 -28.28
CA ARG A 19 68.63 31.48 -28.92
C ARG A 19 67.81 32.31 -27.94
N GLU A 20 68.15 33.60 -27.72
CA GLU A 20 67.34 34.50 -26.92
C GLU A 20 65.91 34.45 -27.45
N PRO A 21 64.93 33.97 -26.67
CA PRO A 21 63.56 33.89 -27.13
C PRO A 21 63.03 35.31 -27.29
N GLU A 22 62.52 35.61 -28.49
CA GLU A 22 61.76 36.83 -28.69
C GLU A 22 60.69 36.88 -27.57
N LYS A 23 60.76 37.89 -26.71
CA LYS A 23 59.98 38.03 -25.50
C LYS A 23 58.50 37.90 -25.70
N ARG A 24 57.99 37.98 -26.96
CA ARG A 24 56.61 37.84 -27.35
C ARG A 24 56.10 36.38 -27.43
N GLY A 25 56.96 35.43 -27.87
CA GLY A 25 56.59 34.00 -27.97
C GLY A 25 56.52 33.31 -26.60
N PHE A 26 57.39 33.67 -25.65
CA PHE A 26 57.43 33.10 -24.31
C PHE A 26 56.19 33.46 -23.51
N ALA A 27 55.68 34.70 -23.58
CA ALA A 27 54.48 35.16 -22.92
C ALA A 27 53.22 34.37 -23.39
N LEU A 28 53.14 34.08 -24.70
CA LEU A 28 52.02 33.29 -25.25
C LEU A 28 52.01 31.84 -24.73
N VAL A 29 53.17 31.20 -24.68
CA VAL A 29 53.30 29.84 -24.14
C VAL A 29 52.93 29.79 -22.64
N LEU A 30 53.36 30.79 -21.87
CA LEU A 30 53.06 30.88 -20.45
C LEU A 30 51.55 31.03 -20.23
N VAL A 31 50.87 31.87 -21.03
CA VAL A 31 49.40 32.03 -20.96
C VAL A 31 48.69 30.73 -21.35
N LEU A 32 49.14 30.03 -22.40
CA LEU A 32 48.55 28.75 -22.79
C LEU A 32 48.71 27.67 -21.71
N VAL A 33 49.86 27.59 -21.06
CA VAL A 33 50.10 26.64 -19.95
C VAL A 33 49.22 26.98 -18.73
N THR A 34 49.10 28.27 -18.39
CA THR A 34 48.22 28.68 -17.27
C THR A 34 46.76 28.38 -17.55
N ILE A 35 46.28 28.64 -18.77
CA ILE A 35 44.93 28.28 -19.19
C ILE A 35 44.70 26.76 -19.12
N ALA A 36 45.67 25.97 -19.64
CA ALA A 36 45.60 24.51 -19.64
C ALA A 36 45.55 23.91 -18.22
N ILE A 37 46.12 24.59 -17.21
CA ILE A 37 46.07 24.16 -15.82
C ILE A 37 44.78 24.64 -15.12
N ILE A 38 44.35 25.87 -15.39
CA ILE A 38 43.20 26.46 -14.73
C ILE A 38 41.89 25.87 -15.27
N LEU A 39 41.81 25.60 -16.57
CA LEU A 39 40.55 25.15 -17.20
C LEU A 39 39.99 23.83 -16.62
N PRO A 40 40.78 22.77 -16.38
CA PRO A 40 40.32 21.58 -15.68
C PRO A 40 39.83 21.85 -14.25
N ILE A 41 40.55 22.70 -13.50
CA ILE A 41 40.18 23.04 -12.10
C ILE A 41 38.86 23.79 -12.09
N VAL A 42 38.67 24.76 -12.97
CA VAL A 42 37.39 25.49 -13.07
C VAL A 42 36.25 24.57 -13.52
N SER A 43 36.56 23.65 -14.47
CA SER A 43 35.57 22.65 -14.92
C SER A 43 35.14 21.74 -13.79
N ASP A 44 36.06 21.25 -12.98
CA ASP A 44 35.83 20.38 -11.83
C ASP A 44 34.99 21.10 -10.75
N MET A 45 35.41 22.34 -10.41
CA MET A 45 34.63 23.18 -9.48
C MET A 45 33.19 23.47 -9.97
N ASN A 46 33.01 23.69 -11.28
CA ASN A 46 31.66 23.90 -11.84
C ASN A 46 30.81 22.61 -11.78
N TYR A 47 31.46 21.46 -12.04
CA TYR A 47 30.77 20.16 -11.91
C TYR A 47 30.34 19.88 -10.47
N ASP A 48 31.24 20.09 -9.50
CA ASP A 48 30.95 19.93 -8.10
C ASP A 48 29.81 20.87 -7.63
N ALA A 49 29.91 22.15 -7.97
CA ALA A 49 28.90 23.14 -7.65
C ALA A 49 27.52 22.80 -8.25
N LYS A 50 27.48 22.29 -9.49
CA LYS A 50 26.23 21.82 -10.12
C LYS A 50 25.68 20.60 -9.39
N THR A 51 26.53 19.64 -9.05
CA THR A 51 26.13 18.42 -8.33
C THR A 51 25.55 18.77 -6.96
N GLU A 52 26.22 19.65 -6.19
CA GLU A 52 25.73 20.12 -4.91
C GLU A 52 24.40 20.86 -5.03
N PHE A 53 24.25 21.70 -6.07
CA PHE A 53 22.99 22.38 -6.36
C PHE A 53 21.86 21.39 -6.67
N ASP A 54 22.11 20.39 -7.52
CA ASP A 54 21.13 19.38 -7.89
C ASP A 54 20.72 18.53 -6.67
N ILE A 55 21.65 18.19 -5.79
CA ILE A 55 21.37 17.50 -4.52
C ILE A 55 20.51 18.39 -3.62
N ALA A 56 20.87 19.66 -3.43
CA ALA A 56 20.11 20.60 -2.61
C ALA A 56 18.69 20.80 -3.16
N MET A 57 18.52 20.90 -4.46
CA MET A 57 17.22 21.02 -5.12
C MET A 57 16.37 19.75 -4.95
N ASN A 58 16.96 18.57 -5.06
CA ASN A 58 16.26 17.31 -4.83
C ASN A 58 15.81 17.19 -3.36
N TYR A 59 16.66 17.61 -2.43
CA TYR A 59 16.30 17.63 -1.00
C TYR A 59 15.13 18.58 -0.73
N LYS A 60 15.15 19.76 -1.33
CA LYS A 60 14.04 20.73 -1.26
C LYS A 60 12.75 20.14 -1.83
N ARG A 61 12.81 19.52 -3.03
CA ARG A 61 11.64 18.87 -3.66
C ARG A 61 11.07 17.76 -2.78
N LYS A 62 11.95 16.93 -2.18
CA LYS A 62 11.51 15.86 -1.28
C LYS A 62 10.81 16.42 -0.04
N THR A 63 11.33 17.50 0.54
CA THR A 63 10.69 18.16 1.69
C THR A 63 9.33 18.77 1.32
N GLU A 64 9.23 19.40 0.14
CA GLU A 64 7.96 19.94 -0.35
C GLU A 64 6.96 18.82 -0.69
N ALA A 65 7.42 17.71 -1.28
CA ALA A 65 6.58 16.53 -1.52
C ALA A 65 6.07 15.93 -0.19
N HIS A 66 6.93 15.89 0.84
CA HIS A 66 6.53 15.40 2.15
C HIS A 66 5.45 16.29 2.79
N ALA A 67 5.60 17.61 2.74
CA ALA A 67 4.57 18.54 3.22
C ALA A 67 3.23 18.40 2.46
N LEU A 68 3.29 18.06 1.16
CA LEU A 68 2.10 17.73 0.37
C LEU A 68 1.47 16.41 0.83
N ALA A 69 2.28 15.39 1.17
CA ALA A 69 1.78 14.14 1.75
C ALA A 69 1.12 14.35 3.12
N GLU A 70 1.66 15.21 3.98
CA GLU A 70 1.03 15.60 5.26
C GLU A 70 -0.32 16.32 5.03
N SER A 71 -0.37 17.21 4.03
CA SER A 71 -1.61 17.87 3.62
C SER A 71 -2.64 16.86 3.10
N ALA A 72 -2.20 15.85 2.35
CA ALA A 72 -3.03 14.76 1.87
C ALA A 72 -3.58 13.89 3.02
N VAL A 73 -2.79 13.64 4.06
CA VAL A 73 -3.27 12.96 5.29
C VAL A 73 -4.38 13.77 5.95
N THR A 74 -4.17 15.08 6.11
CA THR A 74 -5.19 15.96 6.70
C THR A 74 -6.47 15.95 5.87
N PHE A 75 -6.34 16.01 4.54
CA PHE A 75 -7.47 15.90 3.61
C PHE A 75 -8.18 14.55 3.75
N ALA A 76 -7.43 13.45 3.84
CA ALA A 76 -7.98 12.10 4.05
C ALA A 76 -8.81 12.01 5.34
N ILE A 77 -8.36 12.61 6.43
CA ILE A 77 -9.09 12.62 7.70
C ILE A 77 -10.41 13.39 7.55
N VAL A 78 -10.40 14.53 6.87
CA VAL A 78 -11.63 15.30 6.60
C VAL A 78 -12.62 14.49 5.78
N ILE A 79 -12.17 13.84 4.72
CA ILE A 79 -13.04 12.95 3.90
C ILE A 79 -13.58 11.79 4.72
N PHE A 80 -12.77 11.23 5.62
CA PHE A 80 -13.17 10.14 6.49
C PHE A 80 -14.27 10.56 7.49
N ASP A 81 -14.19 11.77 8.02
CA ASP A 81 -15.23 12.34 8.88
C ASP A 81 -16.50 12.69 8.08
N LEU A 82 -16.35 13.23 6.87
CA LEU A 82 -17.49 13.47 5.97
C LEU A 82 -18.22 12.18 5.62
N GLN A 83 -17.50 11.07 5.38
CA GLN A 83 -18.10 9.77 5.16
C GLN A 83 -19.02 9.35 6.32
N LYS A 84 -18.60 9.57 7.58
CA LYS A 84 -19.44 9.26 8.75
C LYS A 84 -20.74 10.07 8.80
N GLU A 85 -20.66 11.35 8.43
CA GLU A 85 -21.84 12.23 8.38
C GLU A 85 -22.81 11.79 7.29
N VAL A 86 -22.30 11.48 6.08
CA VAL A 86 -23.11 10.97 4.96
C VAL A 86 -23.78 9.65 5.32
N GLU A 87 -23.06 8.73 5.95
CA GLU A 87 -23.62 7.46 6.45
C GLU A 87 -24.74 7.69 7.48
N GLY A 88 -24.54 8.64 8.37
CA GLY A 88 -25.54 9.02 9.37
C GLY A 88 -26.83 9.53 8.72
N LEU A 89 -26.73 10.36 7.70
CA LEU A 89 -27.87 10.87 6.93
C LEU A 89 -28.57 9.75 6.16
N LEU A 90 -27.83 8.92 5.43
CA LEU A 90 -28.39 7.81 4.64
C LEU A 90 -29.18 6.82 5.52
N LYS A 91 -28.66 6.50 6.72
CA LYS A 91 -29.38 5.67 7.69
C LYS A 91 -30.71 6.25 8.13
N GLN A 92 -30.83 7.59 8.25
CA GLN A 92 -32.09 8.25 8.59
C GLN A 92 -33.15 8.08 7.47
N PHE A 93 -32.70 7.98 6.21
CA PHE A 93 -33.59 7.72 5.07
C PHE A 93 -33.83 6.23 4.80
N GLY A 94 -33.33 5.35 5.67
CA GLY A 94 -33.47 3.89 5.51
C GLY A 94 -32.64 3.31 4.37
N VAL A 95 -31.68 4.06 3.86
CA VAL A 95 -30.74 3.60 2.84
C VAL A 95 -29.55 2.95 3.55
N SER A 96 -29.32 1.67 3.29
CA SER A 96 -28.10 1.02 3.76
C SER A 96 -26.91 1.54 2.97
N ASN A 97 -25.92 2.05 3.70
CA ASN A 97 -24.73 2.63 3.10
C ASN A 97 -23.80 1.53 2.58
N GLN A 98 -23.63 1.49 1.28
CA GLN A 98 -22.82 0.48 0.58
C GLN A 98 -21.70 1.09 -0.23
N PHE A 99 -21.64 2.41 -0.32
CA PHE A 99 -20.58 3.12 -1.02
C PHE A 99 -19.75 3.97 -0.07
N GLU A 100 -18.52 4.15 -0.42
CA GLU A 100 -17.59 5.03 0.24
C GLU A 100 -17.25 6.19 -0.71
N ILE A 101 -17.11 7.40 -0.19
CA ILE A 101 -16.88 8.59 -1.01
C ILE A 101 -15.67 8.41 -1.92
N TRP A 102 -14.62 7.79 -1.41
CA TRP A 102 -13.38 7.53 -2.16
C TRP A 102 -13.48 6.45 -3.24
N ASP A 103 -14.59 5.71 -3.33
CA ASP A 103 -14.84 4.80 -4.46
C ASP A 103 -15.36 5.54 -5.70
N ILE A 104 -16.00 6.68 -5.47
CA ILE A 104 -16.71 7.42 -6.51
C ILE A 104 -15.89 8.59 -6.99
N ILE A 105 -15.17 9.25 -6.06
CA ILE A 105 -14.48 10.50 -6.32
C ILE A 105 -12.97 10.30 -6.14
N PRO A 106 -12.13 10.65 -7.12
CA PRO A 106 -10.67 10.58 -6.96
C PRO A 106 -10.22 11.51 -5.83
N MET A 107 -9.43 10.98 -4.90
CA MET A 107 -8.92 11.71 -3.74
C MET A 107 -7.57 12.34 -4.08
N ASP A 108 -7.59 13.45 -4.81
CA ASP A 108 -6.39 14.14 -5.28
C ASP A 108 -6.49 15.67 -5.15
N THR A 109 -5.44 16.37 -5.55
CA THR A 109 -5.38 17.84 -5.54
C THR A 109 -6.44 18.47 -6.44
N ALA A 110 -6.87 17.80 -7.51
CA ALA A 110 -7.89 18.33 -8.43
C ALA A 110 -9.25 18.45 -7.74
N LEU A 111 -9.62 17.44 -6.93
CA LEU A 111 -10.82 17.50 -6.10
C LEU A 111 -10.76 18.69 -5.12
N LEU A 112 -9.64 18.84 -4.40
CA LEU A 112 -9.49 19.92 -3.43
C LEU A 112 -9.58 21.30 -4.12
N ARG A 113 -8.94 21.47 -5.27
CA ARG A 113 -9.05 22.70 -6.09
C ARG A 113 -10.50 22.94 -6.51
N GLY A 114 -11.23 21.89 -6.88
CA GLY A 114 -12.65 21.96 -7.22
C GLY A 114 -13.50 22.48 -6.06
N PHE A 115 -13.31 21.95 -4.85
CA PHE A 115 -14.01 22.42 -3.64
C PHE A 115 -13.71 23.89 -3.32
N VAL A 116 -12.45 24.30 -3.42
CA VAL A 116 -12.03 25.66 -3.14
C VAL A 116 -12.57 26.66 -4.18
N GLN A 117 -12.62 26.28 -5.46
CA GLN A 117 -13.11 27.15 -6.55
C GLN A 117 -14.64 27.23 -6.59
N ALA A 118 -15.32 26.17 -6.20
CA ALA A 118 -16.77 26.08 -6.26
C ALA A 118 -17.48 26.74 -5.06
N GLY A 119 -16.76 26.96 -3.96
CA GLY A 119 -17.37 27.41 -2.70
C GLY A 119 -18.19 26.30 -2.01
N PRO A 120 -18.67 26.52 -0.78
CA PRO A 120 -19.30 25.48 0.05
C PRO A 120 -20.68 25.00 -0.42
N PHE A 121 -21.20 25.46 -1.56
CA PHE A 121 -22.57 25.18 -2.03
C PHE A 121 -22.69 24.74 -3.50
N VAL A 122 -21.68 24.06 -4.04
CA VAL A 122 -21.87 23.39 -5.35
C VAL A 122 -22.52 22.02 -5.08
N GLU A 123 -23.65 21.78 -5.74
CA GLU A 123 -24.30 20.48 -5.71
C GLU A 123 -23.30 19.41 -6.20
N LEU A 124 -23.16 18.32 -5.46
CA LEU A 124 -22.24 17.23 -5.76
C LEU A 124 -22.40 16.69 -7.21
N GLU A 125 -23.58 16.83 -7.79
CA GLU A 125 -23.92 16.47 -9.16
C GLU A 125 -23.12 17.24 -10.21
N ASP A 126 -22.81 18.51 -9.98
CA ASP A 126 -22.02 19.35 -10.88
C ASP A 126 -20.51 19.01 -10.85
N VAL A 127 -20.00 18.49 -9.73
CA VAL A 127 -18.60 18.08 -9.59
C VAL A 127 -18.36 16.73 -10.29
N ILE A 128 -19.31 15.82 -10.19
CA ILE A 128 -19.21 14.47 -10.79
C ILE A 128 -19.29 14.55 -12.33
N ASN A 129 -20.18 15.37 -12.86
CA ASN A 129 -20.40 15.49 -14.31
C ASN A 129 -19.28 16.27 -15.05
N LYS A 130 -18.42 17.01 -14.33
CA LYS A 130 -17.28 17.74 -14.93
C LYS A 130 -15.97 16.96 -14.94
N SER A 131 -15.86 15.84 -14.25
CA SER A 131 -14.63 15.01 -14.24
C SER A 131 -14.41 14.23 -15.53
N GLU A 132 -15.39 14.13 -16.44
CA GLU A 132 -15.29 13.40 -17.71
C GLU A 132 -14.97 14.24 -18.95
N GLY A 133 -14.75 15.55 -18.82
CA GLY A 133 -14.48 16.39 -19.99
C GLY A 133 -13.65 17.62 -19.69
N ASP A 134 -12.55 17.74 -20.40
CA ASP A 134 -11.69 18.92 -20.64
C ASP A 134 -11.94 20.21 -19.84
N GLY A 135 -10.88 20.62 -19.11
CA GLY A 135 -10.54 22.03 -18.85
C GLY A 135 -11.61 22.90 -18.18
N VAL A 136 -11.55 22.98 -16.86
CA VAL A 136 -12.37 23.89 -16.06
C VAL A 136 -12.03 25.35 -16.36
N ALA A 137 -12.88 26.01 -17.14
CA ALA A 137 -12.96 27.48 -17.23
C ALA A 137 -14.27 27.94 -16.59
N GLY A 138 -14.14 28.64 -15.49
CA GLY A 138 -15.01 29.61 -14.87
C GLY A 138 -16.55 29.51 -14.99
N ALA A 139 -17.22 29.30 -13.85
CA ALA A 139 -18.59 29.73 -13.67
C ALA A 139 -18.66 30.62 -12.42
N ALA A 140 -18.68 31.92 -12.66
CA ALA A 140 -19.04 32.91 -11.65
C ALA A 140 -20.58 32.94 -11.51
N THR A 141 -21.10 32.68 -10.31
CA THR A 141 -22.50 32.98 -9.99
C THR A 141 -22.55 34.14 -9.01
N ASN A 142 -23.18 35.22 -9.45
CA ASN A 142 -23.53 36.37 -8.63
C ASN A 142 -24.61 35.99 -7.61
N GLY A 143 -24.27 36.02 -6.33
CA GLY A 143 -25.23 35.89 -5.25
C GLY A 143 -24.64 36.45 -3.96
N GLU A 144 -25.24 37.55 -3.48
CA GLU A 144 -24.90 38.21 -2.22
C GLU A 144 -25.13 37.25 -1.03
N ALA A 145 -24.07 36.71 -0.46
CA ALA A 145 -24.08 36.19 0.90
C ALA A 145 -22.66 36.16 1.48
N GLY A 146 -22.43 37.08 2.42
CA GLY A 146 -21.39 36.93 3.46
C GLY A 146 -19.94 36.93 3.00
N ASP A 147 -19.26 37.98 3.33
CA ASP A 147 -17.86 38.35 3.16
C ASP A 147 -16.89 37.34 3.85
N TYR A 148 -16.89 36.07 3.44
CA TYR A 148 -16.01 35.01 3.95
C TYR A 148 -15.24 34.38 2.81
N LEU A 149 -13.98 34.83 2.65
CA LEU A 149 -12.85 34.13 2.02
C LEU A 149 -13.11 33.49 0.64
N TYR A 150 -13.56 34.26 -0.33
CA TYR A 150 -13.40 33.89 -1.74
C TYR A 150 -12.01 34.34 -2.21
N ALA A 151 -11.06 33.38 -2.23
CA ALA A 151 -9.83 33.62 -2.96
C ALA A 151 -10.14 33.58 -4.46
N GLU A 152 -9.87 34.67 -5.17
CA GLU A 152 -9.96 34.70 -6.63
C GLU A 152 -8.98 33.64 -7.22
N ALA A 153 -9.34 33.04 -8.35
CA ALA A 153 -8.46 32.11 -9.07
C ALA A 153 -7.14 32.82 -9.39
N GLY A 154 -6.11 32.54 -8.62
CA GLY A 154 -4.81 33.20 -8.66
C GLY A 154 -4.27 33.66 -7.31
N ASP A 155 -5.05 33.56 -6.25
CA ASP A 155 -4.60 33.91 -4.90
C ASP A 155 -3.50 32.96 -4.44
N PRO A 156 -2.31 33.46 -4.03
CA PRO A 156 -1.17 32.60 -3.64
C PRO A 156 -1.47 31.65 -2.46
N ILE A 157 -2.50 31.89 -1.66
CA ILE A 157 -2.92 31.06 -0.54
C ILE A 157 -3.41 29.66 -1.00
N PHE A 158 -3.92 29.53 -2.25
CA PHE A 158 -4.46 28.29 -2.79
C PHE A 158 -3.62 27.70 -3.94
N GLN A 159 -2.43 28.25 -4.19
CA GLN A 159 -1.48 27.65 -5.12
C GLN A 159 -0.73 26.52 -4.43
N PHE A 160 -1.22 25.30 -4.57
CA PHE A 160 -0.45 24.12 -4.16
C PHE A 160 0.82 24.05 -5.01
N PRO A 161 2.00 23.99 -4.40
CA PRO A 161 3.28 23.99 -5.11
C PRO A 161 3.57 22.65 -5.82
N GLY A 162 2.65 21.69 -5.78
CA GLY A 162 2.72 20.37 -6.38
C GLY A 162 1.37 19.68 -6.30
N ASP A 163 1.36 18.37 -6.39
CA ASP A 163 0.16 17.56 -6.35
C ASP A 163 0.21 16.54 -5.22
N PHE A 164 -0.95 16.05 -4.81
CA PHE A 164 -1.05 14.90 -3.91
C PHE A 164 -2.17 13.96 -4.36
N LYS A 165 -2.07 12.72 -3.89
CA LYS A 165 -3.05 11.67 -4.09
C LYS A 165 -3.25 10.91 -2.79
N VAL A 166 -4.48 10.50 -2.52
CA VAL A 166 -4.82 9.63 -1.38
C VAL A 166 -5.45 8.34 -1.90
N GLU A 167 -4.95 7.22 -1.40
CA GLU A 167 -5.50 5.90 -1.66
C GLU A 167 -6.04 5.31 -0.36
N PHE A 168 -7.28 4.83 -0.40
CA PHE A 168 -7.93 4.13 0.71
C PHE A 168 -8.04 2.64 0.39
N THR A 169 -7.65 1.80 1.33
CA THR A 169 -7.80 0.34 1.23
C THR A 169 -8.39 -0.19 2.53
N GLY A 170 -9.46 -0.97 2.44
CA GLY A 170 -10.05 -1.58 3.62
C GLY A 170 -9.18 -2.73 4.15
N GLU A 171 -8.73 -2.66 5.39
CA GLU A 171 -8.06 -3.78 6.05
C GLU A 171 -9.04 -4.93 6.37
N ASP A 172 -10.32 -4.63 6.50
CA ASP A 172 -11.38 -5.63 6.67
C ASP A 172 -11.67 -6.45 5.40
N THR A 173 -10.95 -6.25 4.30
CA THR A 173 -11.00 -7.14 3.13
C THR A 173 -10.09 -8.36 3.26
N LYS A 174 -9.35 -8.47 4.37
CA LYS A 174 -8.30 -9.44 4.61
C LYS A 174 -8.57 -10.27 5.88
N ILE A 175 -7.89 -11.41 5.98
CA ILE A 175 -7.93 -12.28 7.15
C ILE A 175 -7.03 -11.71 8.25
N ASN A 176 -7.55 -11.47 9.44
CA ASN A 176 -6.75 -11.03 10.56
C ASN A 176 -6.08 -12.22 11.27
N ILE A 177 -4.77 -12.38 11.05
CA ILE A 177 -3.97 -13.48 11.64
C ILE A 177 -3.94 -13.38 13.17
N ASN A 178 -3.95 -12.19 13.75
CA ASN A 178 -3.95 -12.01 15.21
C ASN A 178 -5.20 -12.59 15.89
N GLN A 179 -6.26 -12.92 15.14
CA GLN A 179 -7.42 -13.63 15.67
C GLN A 179 -7.11 -15.11 16.01
N LEU A 180 -5.99 -15.67 15.55
CA LEU A 180 -5.50 -16.99 15.96
C LEU A 180 -5.19 -17.05 17.47
N TYR A 181 -4.82 -15.94 18.07
CA TYR A 181 -4.59 -15.82 19.52
C TYR A 181 -5.86 -16.00 20.37
N PHE A 182 -7.04 -15.89 19.79
CA PHE A 182 -8.32 -15.87 20.49
C PHE A 182 -9.15 -17.14 20.23
N ASN A 183 -10.29 -17.23 20.90
CA ASN A 183 -11.28 -18.31 20.69
C ASN A 183 -11.85 -18.36 19.26
N THR A 184 -11.59 -17.34 18.45
CA THR A 184 -11.98 -17.23 17.04
C THR A 184 -11.03 -17.98 16.10
N ARG A 185 -9.94 -18.57 16.59
CA ARG A 185 -8.88 -19.23 15.80
C ARG A 185 -9.41 -20.24 14.79
N THR A 186 -10.39 -21.08 15.13
CA THR A 186 -10.97 -22.08 14.22
C THR A 186 -11.51 -21.45 12.93
N THR A 187 -12.05 -20.24 13.01
CA THR A 187 -12.56 -19.49 11.87
C THR A 187 -11.43 -19.03 10.95
N VAL A 188 -10.36 -18.49 11.54
CA VAL A 188 -9.17 -18.03 10.78
C VAL A 188 -8.45 -19.20 10.14
N ILE A 189 -8.32 -20.33 10.85
CA ILE A 189 -7.72 -21.56 10.31
C ILE A 189 -8.47 -21.98 9.03
N LYS A 190 -9.81 -22.11 9.08
CA LYS A 190 -10.62 -22.46 7.90
C LYS A 190 -10.44 -21.51 6.74
N MET A 191 -10.28 -20.22 7.01
CA MET A 191 -10.05 -19.21 5.97
C MET A 191 -8.65 -19.31 5.36
N LEU A 192 -7.63 -19.53 6.19
CA LEU A 192 -6.25 -19.73 5.71
C LEU A 192 -6.13 -21.01 4.88
N GLU A 193 -6.75 -22.12 5.35
CA GLU A 193 -6.83 -23.36 4.60
C GLU A 193 -7.45 -23.18 3.23
N ALA A 194 -8.62 -22.53 3.19
CA ALA A 194 -9.34 -22.29 1.93
C ALA A 194 -8.61 -21.31 1.00
N LEU A 195 -7.82 -20.39 1.53
CA LEU A 195 -7.00 -19.47 0.75
C LEU A 195 -5.88 -20.18 0.00
N VAL A 196 -5.22 -21.16 0.64
CA VAL A 196 -4.10 -21.89 0.04
C VAL A 196 -4.53 -23.21 -0.64
N GLU A 197 -5.82 -23.60 -0.56
CA GLU A 197 -6.34 -24.84 -1.12
C GLU A 197 -6.27 -24.94 -2.66
N PRO A 198 -6.51 -23.85 -3.47
CA PRO A 198 -6.54 -23.95 -4.92
C PRO A 198 -5.29 -24.60 -5.51
N GLU A 199 -5.48 -25.47 -6.53
CA GLU A 199 -4.41 -26.20 -7.21
C GLU A 199 -3.36 -25.25 -7.82
N PHE A 200 -3.75 -24.01 -8.14
CA PHE A 200 -2.83 -22.97 -8.60
C PHE A 200 -1.63 -22.78 -7.66
N TYR A 201 -1.81 -23.02 -6.37
CA TYR A 201 -0.74 -22.88 -5.38
C TYR A 201 0.10 -24.15 -5.19
N ASP A 202 -0.21 -25.27 -5.86
CA ASP A 202 0.48 -26.56 -5.69
C ASP A 202 1.98 -26.44 -5.93
N PHE A 203 2.39 -25.66 -6.93
CA PHE A 203 3.79 -25.51 -7.26
C PHE A 203 4.64 -24.88 -6.14
N PHE A 204 4.04 -24.08 -5.25
CA PHE A 204 4.73 -23.52 -4.09
C PHE A 204 5.00 -24.57 -3.01
N PHE A 205 4.17 -25.61 -2.98
CA PHE A 205 4.24 -26.68 -1.97
C PHE A 205 4.82 -27.98 -2.52
N LEU A 206 4.84 -28.19 -3.84
CA LEU A 206 5.34 -29.40 -4.49
C LEU A 206 6.76 -29.28 -5.04
N GLU A 207 7.20 -28.10 -5.44
CA GLU A 207 8.54 -27.90 -5.94
C GLU A 207 9.53 -27.60 -4.81
N ASN A 208 10.45 -28.53 -4.69
CA ASN A 208 11.64 -28.44 -3.86
C ASN A 208 12.52 -27.30 -4.40
N THR A 209 12.19 -26.06 -4.08
CA THR A 209 13.10 -24.95 -4.32
C THR A 209 14.33 -25.22 -3.47
N SER A 210 15.48 -25.37 -4.05
CA SER A 210 16.86 -25.58 -3.64
C SER A 210 17.32 -25.22 -2.20
N ARG A 211 16.40 -25.00 -1.29
CA ARG A 211 16.57 -24.99 0.16
C ARG A 211 15.83 -26.21 0.69
N GLU A 212 16.50 -27.03 1.45
CA GLU A 212 16.12 -28.35 1.99
C GLU A 212 14.86 -28.32 2.91
N GLU A 213 14.08 -27.25 2.93
CA GLU A 213 12.92 -27.04 3.80
C GLU A 213 11.64 -27.04 2.97
N TYR A 214 11.12 -28.22 2.71
CA TYR A 214 9.78 -28.42 2.18
C TYR A 214 8.80 -28.40 3.35
N VAL A 215 7.83 -27.48 3.30
CA VAL A 215 6.71 -27.42 4.23
C VAL A 215 5.43 -27.56 3.43
N ASP A 216 4.59 -28.52 3.81
CA ASP A 216 3.29 -28.68 3.18
C ASP A 216 2.28 -27.61 3.66
N ARG A 217 1.10 -27.57 3.05
CA ARG A 217 0.07 -26.58 3.40
C ARG A 217 -0.38 -26.67 4.86
N GLU A 218 -0.52 -27.88 5.37
CA GLU A 218 -0.99 -28.13 6.74
C GLU A 218 0.08 -27.71 7.74
N GLU A 219 1.32 -28.09 7.50
CA GLU A 219 2.47 -27.70 8.32
C GLU A 219 2.68 -26.18 8.31
N LEU A 220 2.55 -25.51 7.14
CA LEU A 220 2.64 -24.05 7.06
C LEU A 220 1.60 -23.37 7.95
N ILE A 221 0.34 -23.82 7.85
CA ILE A 221 -0.74 -23.22 8.65
C ILE A 221 -0.55 -23.53 10.14
N GLN A 222 -0.12 -24.74 10.49
CA GLN A 222 0.22 -25.11 11.86
C GLN A 222 1.32 -24.19 12.43
N ASN A 223 2.40 -23.97 11.68
CA ASN A 223 3.48 -23.08 12.10
C ASN A 223 3.03 -21.62 12.27
N ILE A 224 2.07 -21.15 11.45
CA ILE A 224 1.48 -19.80 11.62
C ILE A 224 0.63 -19.75 12.89
N ILE A 225 -0.11 -20.82 13.21
CA ILE A 225 -0.90 -20.90 14.44
C ILE A 225 0.02 -20.90 15.66
N ASP A 226 1.01 -21.78 15.68
CA ASP A 226 1.98 -21.97 16.74
C ASP A 226 2.78 -20.67 17.02
N TRP A 227 3.08 -19.87 15.99
CA TRP A 227 3.75 -18.59 16.17
C TRP A 227 2.90 -17.56 16.93
N VAL A 228 1.58 -17.61 16.77
CA VAL A 228 0.65 -16.58 17.27
C VAL A 228 -0.04 -17.00 18.56
N ASP A 229 -0.33 -18.29 18.76
CA ASP A 229 -1.07 -18.73 19.93
C ASP A 229 -0.20 -18.71 21.22
N ALA A 230 -0.76 -19.00 22.35
CA ALA A 230 -0.06 -18.86 23.64
C ALA A 230 0.47 -20.19 24.18
N GLY A 231 0.54 -21.21 23.31
CA GLY A 231 1.04 -22.55 23.68
C GLY A 231 2.56 -22.63 23.61
N ASP A 232 3.14 -23.73 24.07
CA ASP A 232 4.51 -24.16 23.82
C ASP A 232 4.53 -25.49 23.04
N ASP A 233 3.36 -26.11 22.88
CA ASP A 233 3.14 -27.36 22.14
C ASP A 233 2.45 -27.06 20.81
N LYS A 234 2.89 -27.73 19.75
CA LYS A 234 2.29 -27.63 18.42
C LYS A 234 0.80 -27.81 18.45
N PHE A 235 0.09 -26.91 17.75
CA PHE A 235 -1.35 -26.95 17.62
C PHE A 235 -1.83 -28.29 17.04
N THR A 236 -2.79 -28.91 17.73
CA THR A 236 -3.46 -30.13 17.26
C THR A 236 -4.97 -29.98 17.39
N ASP A 237 -5.71 -30.46 16.40
CA ASP A 237 -7.18 -30.51 16.42
C ASP A 237 -7.73 -31.95 16.49
N GLY A 238 -6.82 -32.94 16.49
CA GLY A 238 -7.16 -34.37 16.53
C GLY A 238 -7.73 -34.92 15.21
N ALA A 239 -7.78 -34.14 14.16
CA ALA A 239 -8.30 -34.51 12.86
C ALA A 239 -7.30 -34.25 11.73
N LYS A 240 -7.07 -33.01 11.38
CA LYS A 240 -6.16 -32.58 10.29
C LYS A 240 -4.75 -32.32 10.83
N TYR A 241 -4.64 -31.61 11.93
CA TYR A 241 -3.38 -31.30 12.61
C TYR A 241 -3.10 -32.36 13.68
N MET A 242 -2.45 -33.46 13.28
CA MET A 242 -2.23 -34.62 14.15
C MET A 242 -0.84 -34.65 14.77
N THR A 243 0.13 -33.96 14.19
CA THR A 243 1.53 -33.99 14.65
C THR A 243 1.71 -32.97 15.78
N GLY A 244 1.82 -33.49 17.00
CA GLY A 244 2.19 -32.72 18.19
C GLY A 244 3.70 -32.64 18.38
N GLY A 245 4.13 -31.91 19.39
CA GLY A 245 5.55 -31.77 19.78
C GLY A 245 5.86 -30.38 20.26
N ASP A 246 7.12 -30.08 20.50
CA ASP A 246 7.63 -28.80 20.90
C ASP A 246 7.73 -27.87 19.66
N GLU A 247 7.06 -26.71 19.72
CA GLU A 247 7.08 -25.69 18.67
C GLU A 247 8.48 -25.15 18.41
N GLN A 248 9.29 -24.99 19.47
CA GLN A 248 10.64 -24.44 19.40
C GLN A 248 11.59 -25.30 18.58
N SER A 249 11.35 -26.59 18.50
CA SER A 249 12.26 -27.56 17.87
C SER A 249 12.65 -27.24 16.42
N MET A 250 11.78 -26.58 15.67
CA MET A 250 12.05 -26.15 14.29
C MET A 250 12.99 -24.96 14.20
N TYR A 251 13.02 -24.12 15.23
CA TYR A 251 13.77 -22.85 15.27
C TYR A 251 15.16 -22.97 15.88
N ASP A 252 15.48 -24.08 16.56
CA ASP A 252 16.77 -24.31 17.23
C ASP A 252 17.98 -24.34 16.26
N ASN A 253 17.73 -24.66 14.99
CA ASN A 253 18.76 -24.74 13.95
C ASN A 253 19.03 -23.40 13.24
N PHE A 254 18.22 -22.37 13.45
CA PHE A 254 18.43 -21.07 12.83
C PHE A 254 19.65 -20.34 13.40
N ARG A 255 20.28 -19.50 12.57
CA ARG A 255 21.44 -18.69 12.97
C ARG A 255 21.25 -17.25 12.47
N PRO A 256 21.04 -16.24 13.35
CA PRO A 256 20.97 -16.37 14.81
C PRO A 256 19.75 -17.16 15.29
N GLU A 257 19.91 -17.86 16.40
CA GLU A 257 18.82 -18.56 17.09
C GLU A 257 17.78 -17.55 17.61
N TYR A 258 16.50 -17.87 17.46
CA TYR A 258 15.39 -17.09 18.01
C TYR A 258 14.27 -18.01 18.49
N LYS A 259 13.41 -17.48 19.34
CA LYS A 259 12.29 -18.23 19.92
C LYS A 259 11.01 -17.97 19.18
N VAL A 260 10.11 -18.94 19.19
CA VAL A 260 8.72 -18.77 18.79
C VAL A 260 8.12 -17.64 19.62
N LYS A 261 7.31 -16.79 19.00
CA LYS A 261 6.81 -15.59 19.66
C LYS A 261 5.73 -15.86 20.69
N ASN A 262 4.86 -16.84 20.44
CA ASN A 262 3.69 -17.21 21.26
C ASN A 262 2.85 -15.97 21.67
N ALA A 263 2.68 -15.05 20.72
CA ALA A 263 1.98 -13.78 20.89
C ALA A 263 1.52 -13.24 19.54
N LYS A 264 0.59 -12.29 19.59
CA LYS A 264 0.14 -11.55 18.41
C LYS A 264 1.31 -10.94 17.64
N LEU A 265 1.18 -10.90 16.33
CA LEU A 265 2.11 -10.18 15.46
C LEU A 265 2.02 -8.67 15.72
N ASP A 266 3.16 -8.00 15.82
CA ASP A 266 3.25 -6.54 15.88
C ASP A 266 3.33 -5.95 14.46
N THR A 267 3.94 -6.70 13.53
CA THR A 267 4.04 -6.34 12.11
C THR A 267 3.72 -7.56 11.23
N LEU A 268 3.20 -7.33 10.03
CA LEU A 268 2.92 -8.42 9.09
C LEU A 268 4.21 -9.10 8.59
N GLN A 269 5.32 -8.36 8.56
CA GLN A 269 6.63 -8.87 8.16
C GLN A 269 7.17 -9.96 9.10
N GLU A 270 6.67 -10.06 10.32
CA GLU A 270 7.02 -11.16 11.23
C GLU A 270 6.64 -12.54 10.69
N LEU A 271 5.69 -12.62 9.74
CA LEU A 271 5.41 -13.86 9.04
C LEU A 271 6.66 -14.48 8.42
N MET A 272 7.62 -13.67 7.97
CA MET A 272 8.88 -14.16 7.40
C MET A 272 9.83 -14.80 8.42
N MET A 273 9.52 -14.69 9.71
CA MET A 273 10.23 -15.39 10.78
C MET A 273 9.67 -16.80 11.04
N ILE A 274 8.50 -17.09 10.50
CA ILE A 274 7.81 -18.38 10.69
C ILE A 274 8.45 -19.45 9.80
N TYR A 275 8.72 -20.62 10.37
CA TYR A 275 9.24 -21.75 9.62
C TYR A 275 8.31 -22.12 8.45
N GLY A 276 8.87 -22.23 7.26
CA GLY A 276 8.12 -22.50 6.02
C GLY A 276 7.63 -21.27 5.28
N VAL A 277 7.67 -20.07 5.88
CA VAL A 277 7.35 -18.82 5.18
C VAL A 277 8.61 -18.25 4.55
N ASN A 278 8.72 -18.39 3.25
CA ASN A 278 9.76 -17.74 2.44
C ASN A 278 9.19 -16.52 1.70
N ASP A 279 10.03 -15.80 0.94
CA ASP A 279 9.64 -14.60 0.18
C ASP A 279 8.45 -14.83 -0.77
N LEU A 280 8.33 -16.05 -1.33
CA LEU A 280 7.23 -16.39 -2.25
C LEU A 280 5.93 -16.60 -1.48
N VAL A 281 5.98 -17.41 -0.41
CA VAL A 281 4.82 -17.65 0.48
C VAL A 281 4.35 -16.33 1.09
N TYR A 282 5.27 -15.49 1.56
CA TYR A 282 4.92 -14.16 2.06
C TYR A 282 4.17 -13.33 1.03
N LYS A 283 4.68 -13.23 -0.21
CA LYS A 283 4.04 -12.48 -1.29
C LYS A 283 2.66 -13.00 -1.70
N ILE A 284 2.41 -14.31 -1.52
CA ILE A 284 1.10 -14.90 -1.74
C ILE A 284 0.14 -14.51 -0.63
N LEU A 285 0.59 -14.54 0.64
CA LEU A 285 -0.26 -14.28 1.79
C LEU A 285 -0.53 -12.78 2.02
N GLU A 286 0.49 -11.92 1.83
CA GLU A 286 0.44 -10.48 2.15
C GLU A 286 -0.81 -9.75 1.63
N PRO A 287 -1.28 -9.99 0.38
CA PRO A 287 -2.49 -9.32 -0.12
C PRO A 287 -3.76 -9.70 0.63
N TYR A 288 -3.80 -10.87 1.27
CA TYR A 288 -5.00 -11.48 1.84
C TYR A 288 -5.01 -11.53 3.36
N VAL A 289 -3.91 -11.16 4.02
CA VAL A 289 -3.79 -11.21 5.47
C VAL A 289 -3.48 -9.84 6.06
N THR A 290 -3.91 -9.62 7.29
CA THR A 290 -3.68 -8.38 8.05
C THR A 290 -3.54 -8.70 9.53
N ILE A 291 -3.12 -7.71 10.31
CA ILE A 291 -3.09 -7.76 11.78
C ILE A 291 -4.00 -6.70 12.41
N TYR A 292 -4.67 -5.87 11.60
CA TYR A 292 -5.35 -4.66 12.06
C TYR A 292 -6.88 -4.74 12.07
N SER A 293 -7.49 -5.62 11.24
CA SER A 293 -8.95 -5.68 11.10
C SER A 293 -9.65 -6.24 12.35
N THR A 294 -10.97 -6.08 12.40
CA THR A 294 -11.82 -6.64 13.48
C THR A 294 -11.94 -8.16 13.46
N GLY A 295 -11.43 -8.82 12.39
CA GLY A 295 -11.56 -10.26 12.17
C GLY A 295 -12.77 -10.66 11.34
N LYS A 296 -13.59 -9.68 10.91
CA LYS A 296 -14.65 -9.89 9.93
C LYS A 296 -14.20 -9.40 8.55
N VAL A 297 -14.59 -10.12 7.50
CA VAL A 297 -14.28 -9.76 6.13
C VAL A 297 -15.44 -9.00 5.50
N ASN A 298 -15.16 -7.80 4.98
CA ASN A 298 -16.12 -6.98 4.24
C ASN A 298 -16.32 -7.55 2.84
N ILE A 299 -17.45 -8.26 2.64
CA ILE A 299 -17.78 -8.91 1.36
C ILE A 299 -18.08 -7.94 0.21
N ASN A 300 -18.43 -6.69 0.52
CA ASN A 300 -18.66 -5.68 -0.50
C ASN A 300 -17.36 -5.15 -1.12
N LYS A 301 -16.23 -5.32 -0.43
CA LYS A 301 -14.90 -4.85 -0.88
C LYS A 301 -13.89 -5.98 -1.10
N ALA A 302 -14.18 -7.18 -0.58
CA ALA A 302 -13.30 -8.34 -0.72
C ALA A 302 -13.02 -8.68 -2.20
N GLY A 303 -11.79 -9.03 -2.52
CA GLY A 303 -11.34 -9.48 -3.83
C GLY A 303 -11.90 -10.86 -4.20
N HIS A 304 -11.61 -11.30 -5.43
CA HIS A 304 -12.05 -12.59 -5.95
C HIS A 304 -11.60 -13.75 -5.08
N GLU A 305 -10.32 -13.79 -4.76
CA GLU A 305 -9.66 -14.88 -4.03
C GLU A 305 -10.20 -14.96 -2.59
N MET A 306 -10.47 -13.81 -1.97
CA MET A 306 -11.06 -13.77 -0.64
C MET A 306 -12.50 -14.29 -0.64
N LEU A 307 -13.32 -13.91 -1.63
CA LEU A 307 -14.68 -14.43 -1.78
C LEU A 307 -14.67 -15.93 -2.08
N GLU A 308 -13.77 -16.40 -2.93
CA GLU A 308 -13.55 -17.82 -3.17
C GLU A 308 -13.19 -18.56 -1.87
N GLY A 309 -12.23 -18.03 -1.11
CA GLY A 309 -11.83 -18.58 0.18
C GLY A 309 -13.01 -18.69 1.15
N ILE A 310 -13.86 -17.66 1.25
CA ILE A 310 -15.06 -17.69 2.07
C ILE A 310 -16.04 -18.78 1.62
N ILE A 311 -16.29 -18.87 0.31
CA ILE A 311 -17.21 -19.86 -0.26
C ILE A 311 -16.66 -21.26 -0.04
N ARG A 312 -15.37 -21.51 -0.32
CA ARG A 312 -14.72 -22.80 -0.05
C ARG A 312 -14.73 -23.16 1.43
N ALA A 313 -14.36 -22.23 2.33
CA ALA A 313 -14.31 -22.48 3.77
C ALA A 313 -15.66 -22.85 4.37
N TYR A 314 -16.74 -22.24 3.89
CA TYR A 314 -18.07 -22.31 4.51
C TYR A 314 -19.14 -23.01 3.67
N SER A 315 -18.81 -23.57 2.51
CA SER A 315 -19.74 -24.46 1.78
C SER A 315 -20.05 -25.70 2.62
N VAL A 316 -21.34 -26.01 2.73
CA VAL A 316 -21.82 -27.24 3.40
C VAL A 316 -21.43 -28.49 2.58
N ASP A 317 -21.56 -28.41 1.28
CA ASP A 317 -21.16 -29.49 0.35
C ASP A 317 -19.80 -29.16 -0.27
N LYS A 318 -18.76 -29.86 0.20
CA LYS A 318 -17.40 -29.74 -0.31
C LYS A 318 -17.17 -30.54 -1.60
N ALA A 319 -18.07 -31.43 -1.96
CA ALA A 319 -17.94 -32.29 -3.14
C ALA A 319 -18.53 -31.67 -4.43
N LEU A 320 -19.01 -30.43 -4.36
CA LEU A 320 -19.56 -29.76 -5.54
C LEU A 320 -18.50 -29.64 -6.65
N PRO A 321 -18.86 -29.96 -7.92
CA PRO A 321 -17.92 -29.90 -9.04
C PRO A 321 -17.25 -28.53 -9.24
N VAL A 322 -17.90 -27.46 -8.82
CA VAL A 322 -17.39 -26.09 -8.90
C VAL A 322 -16.06 -25.91 -8.15
N PHE A 323 -15.82 -26.68 -7.09
CA PHE A 323 -14.59 -26.60 -6.30
C PHE A 323 -13.38 -27.30 -6.95
N TYR A 324 -13.64 -28.14 -7.96
CA TYR A 324 -12.63 -28.89 -8.70
C TYR A 324 -12.45 -28.38 -10.14
N ASN A 325 -13.07 -27.26 -10.50
CA ASN A 325 -12.98 -26.68 -11.82
C ASN A 325 -12.88 -25.15 -11.73
N GLU A 326 -11.70 -24.62 -12.05
CA GLU A 326 -11.39 -23.18 -11.94
C GLU A 326 -12.29 -22.31 -12.82
N ASP A 327 -12.67 -22.77 -14.03
CA ASP A 327 -13.54 -22.00 -14.91
C ASP A 327 -14.96 -21.90 -14.35
N SER A 328 -15.45 -22.99 -13.74
CA SER A 328 -16.77 -22.99 -13.07
C SER A 328 -16.75 -22.10 -11.82
N MET A 329 -15.65 -22.09 -11.07
CA MET A 329 -15.49 -21.20 -9.91
C MET A 329 -15.43 -19.74 -10.35
N ARG A 330 -14.67 -19.44 -11.40
CA ARG A 330 -14.59 -18.08 -11.97
C ARG A 330 -15.95 -17.60 -12.48
N GLU A 331 -16.74 -18.46 -13.11
CA GLU A 331 -18.10 -18.13 -13.55
C GLU A 331 -19.02 -17.84 -12.36
N LEU A 332 -18.97 -18.67 -11.30
CA LEU A 332 -19.73 -18.46 -10.07
C LEU A 332 -19.38 -17.11 -9.43
N LEU A 333 -18.10 -16.84 -9.23
CA LEU A 333 -17.62 -15.57 -8.67
C LEU A 333 -18.03 -14.39 -9.55
N GLY A 334 -17.95 -14.51 -10.88
CA GLY A 334 -18.42 -13.49 -11.80
C GLY A 334 -19.90 -13.14 -11.61
N LYS A 335 -20.76 -14.13 -11.38
CA LYS A 335 -22.20 -13.93 -11.09
C LYS A 335 -22.42 -13.23 -9.74
N ILE A 336 -21.69 -13.63 -8.71
CA ILE A 336 -21.76 -13.02 -7.37
C ILE A 336 -21.29 -11.55 -7.42
N LEU A 337 -20.18 -11.30 -8.12
CA LEU A 337 -19.65 -9.96 -8.31
C LEU A 337 -20.55 -9.06 -9.15
N ALA A 338 -21.18 -9.59 -10.18
CA ALA A 338 -22.17 -8.87 -10.97
C ALA A 338 -23.39 -8.45 -10.10
N LYS A 339 -23.84 -9.33 -9.20
CA LYS A 339 -24.90 -9.01 -8.24
C LYS A 339 -24.45 -7.94 -7.23
N ARG A 340 -23.23 -8.05 -6.72
CA ARG A 340 -22.61 -7.04 -5.86
C ARG A 340 -22.50 -5.68 -6.55
N ALA A 341 -22.13 -5.65 -7.81
CA ALA A 341 -21.91 -4.40 -8.56
C ALA A 341 -23.19 -3.58 -8.79
N GLN A 342 -24.38 -4.17 -8.68
CA GLN A 342 -25.64 -3.45 -8.86
C GLN A 342 -25.92 -2.48 -7.71
N PHE A 343 -25.89 -2.98 -6.46
CA PHE A 343 -26.22 -2.19 -5.26
C PHE A 343 -25.39 -2.58 -4.02
N GLY A 344 -24.42 -3.49 -4.16
CA GLY A 344 -23.76 -4.14 -3.03
C GLY A 344 -24.70 -5.12 -2.29
N PHE A 345 -24.21 -5.74 -1.23
CA PHE A 345 -25.02 -6.53 -0.31
C PHE A 345 -25.43 -5.64 0.87
N ALA A 346 -26.74 -5.46 1.08
CA ALA A 346 -27.25 -4.63 2.16
C ALA A 346 -26.98 -5.24 3.55
N ASN A 347 -26.94 -6.57 3.60
CA ASN A 347 -26.66 -7.34 4.80
C ASN A 347 -26.01 -8.68 4.44
N VAL A 348 -25.48 -9.36 5.44
CA VAL A 348 -24.82 -10.66 5.27
C VAL A 348 -25.74 -11.73 4.66
N SER A 349 -27.03 -11.70 4.99
CA SER A 349 -28.01 -12.65 4.49
C SER A 349 -28.21 -12.54 2.98
N ASP A 350 -28.03 -11.34 2.40
CA ASP A 350 -28.14 -11.12 0.94
C ASP A 350 -27.02 -11.86 0.21
N PHE A 351 -25.82 -11.86 0.75
CA PHE A 351 -24.71 -12.63 0.20
C PHE A 351 -24.96 -14.13 0.29
N VAL A 352 -25.40 -14.62 1.45
CA VAL A 352 -25.72 -16.04 1.66
C VAL A 352 -26.81 -16.48 0.67
N SER A 353 -27.86 -15.65 0.49
CA SER A 353 -28.93 -15.90 -0.46
C SER A 353 -28.41 -15.89 -1.91
N ALA A 354 -27.51 -14.96 -2.25
CA ALA A 354 -26.89 -14.93 -3.57
C ALA A 354 -26.09 -16.21 -3.87
N CYS A 355 -25.31 -16.71 -2.91
CA CYS A 355 -24.63 -17.99 -3.06
C CYS A 355 -25.62 -19.15 -3.25
N ALA A 356 -26.72 -19.18 -2.49
CA ALA A 356 -27.76 -20.21 -2.60
C ALA A 356 -28.47 -20.19 -3.96
N GLU A 357 -28.74 -19.02 -4.54
CA GLU A 357 -29.30 -18.88 -5.90
C GLU A 357 -28.41 -19.53 -6.97
N PHE A 358 -27.09 -19.56 -6.74
CA PHE A 358 -26.12 -20.19 -7.63
C PHE A 358 -25.75 -21.63 -7.22
N GLY A 359 -26.55 -22.23 -6.31
CA GLY A 359 -26.40 -23.62 -5.91
C GLY A 359 -25.40 -23.88 -4.77
N ILE A 360 -24.88 -22.86 -4.13
CA ILE A 360 -23.93 -22.98 -3.01
C ILE A 360 -24.65 -22.70 -1.68
N THR A 361 -24.79 -23.72 -0.87
CA THR A 361 -25.30 -23.56 0.50
C THR A 361 -24.15 -23.31 1.45
N LEU A 362 -24.14 -22.15 2.11
CA LEU A 362 -23.15 -21.79 3.12
C LEU A 362 -23.63 -22.16 4.53
N ASP A 363 -22.69 -22.62 5.35
CA ASP A 363 -22.90 -22.84 6.78
C ASP A 363 -23.22 -21.51 7.49
N GLN A 364 -24.16 -21.52 8.43
CA GLN A 364 -24.59 -20.30 9.13
C GLN A 364 -23.47 -19.61 9.93
N SER A 365 -22.42 -20.33 10.30
CA SER A 365 -21.27 -19.74 11.00
C SER A 365 -20.53 -18.70 10.16
N VAL A 366 -20.70 -18.69 8.82
CA VAL A 366 -20.16 -17.66 7.92
C VAL A 366 -20.58 -16.26 8.36
N THR A 367 -21.79 -16.09 8.90
CA THR A 367 -22.31 -14.79 9.35
C THR A 367 -21.49 -14.17 10.50
N LYS A 368 -20.68 -14.97 11.18
CA LYS A 368 -19.80 -14.49 12.27
C LYS A 368 -18.51 -13.87 11.75
N ILE A 369 -18.10 -14.21 10.52
CA ILE A 369 -16.79 -13.84 9.94
C ILE A 369 -16.89 -12.84 8.80
N ILE A 370 -18.07 -12.58 8.30
CA ILE A 370 -18.28 -11.60 7.23
C ILE A 370 -19.10 -10.42 7.73
N ASP A 371 -18.88 -9.29 7.08
CA ASP A 371 -19.67 -8.07 7.26
C ASP A 371 -19.87 -7.41 5.88
N VAL A 372 -20.74 -6.42 5.81
CA VAL A 372 -21.01 -5.64 4.59
C VAL A 372 -20.35 -4.26 4.59
N THR A 373 -19.81 -3.84 5.74
CA THR A 373 -19.16 -2.54 5.93
C THR A 373 -17.74 -2.71 6.48
N GLY A 374 -16.83 -1.83 6.05
CA GLY A 374 -15.49 -1.76 6.61
C GLY A 374 -15.44 -0.94 7.90
N SER A 375 -14.48 -1.19 8.74
CA SER A 375 -14.23 -0.47 9.98
C SER A 375 -12.78 0.01 10.14
N VAL A 376 -11.83 -0.63 9.47
CA VAL A 376 -10.40 -0.30 9.52
C VAL A 376 -9.87 -0.07 8.11
N TYR A 377 -9.16 1.02 7.92
CA TYR A 377 -8.68 1.45 6.61
C TYR A 377 -7.18 1.77 6.64
N ARG A 378 -6.51 1.33 5.61
CA ARG A 378 -5.17 1.77 5.26
C ARG A 378 -5.29 2.97 4.35
N ILE A 379 -4.66 4.06 4.72
CA ILE A 379 -4.61 5.31 3.97
C ILE A 379 -3.18 5.53 3.53
N LYS A 380 -2.97 5.65 2.23
CA LYS A 380 -1.68 6.01 1.65
C LYS A 380 -1.79 7.37 0.98
N ALA A 381 -1.15 8.35 1.59
CA ALA A 381 -1.07 9.71 1.10
C ALA A 381 0.26 9.90 0.38
N ILE A 382 0.22 10.37 -0.87
CA ILE A 382 1.38 10.54 -1.73
C ILE A 382 1.45 12.00 -2.13
N GLY A 383 2.54 12.68 -1.78
CA GLY A 383 2.83 14.04 -2.24
C GLY A 383 3.82 14.02 -3.40
N ILE A 384 3.59 14.84 -4.41
CA ILE A 384 4.34 14.85 -5.66
C ILE A 384 4.83 16.27 -5.95
N LYS A 385 6.16 16.44 -6.09
CA LYS A 385 6.78 17.73 -6.43
C LYS A 385 7.80 17.56 -7.55
N GLU A 386 7.49 18.07 -8.74
CA GLU A 386 8.38 18.03 -9.91
C GLU A 386 8.99 16.63 -10.16
N GLY A 387 8.14 15.57 -10.04
CA GLY A 387 8.53 14.18 -10.24
C GLY A 387 9.22 13.51 -9.05
N VAL A 388 9.38 14.20 -7.93
CA VAL A 388 9.83 13.61 -6.66
C VAL A 388 8.60 13.28 -5.82
N GLU A 389 8.52 12.04 -5.33
CA GLU A 389 7.44 11.56 -4.50
C GLU A 389 7.90 11.38 -3.05
N SER A 390 7.01 11.66 -2.12
CA SER A 390 7.10 11.26 -0.72
C SER A 390 5.72 10.76 -0.28
N TRP A 391 5.69 9.77 0.60
CA TRP A 391 4.44 9.16 1.01
C TRP A 391 4.37 8.98 2.52
N ILE A 392 3.13 8.99 3.00
CA ILE A 392 2.74 8.64 4.36
C ILE A 392 1.69 7.54 4.27
N GLU A 393 1.89 6.48 5.02
CA GLU A 393 0.97 5.36 5.12
C GLU A 393 0.54 5.19 6.57
N MET A 394 -0.77 5.10 6.79
CA MET A 394 -1.32 4.88 8.11
C MET A 394 -2.49 3.89 8.08
N VAL A 395 -2.72 3.21 9.18
CA VAL A 395 -3.92 2.38 9.39
C VAL A 395 -4.73 2.98 10.53
N VAL A 396 -5.99 3.28 10.23
CA VAL A 396 -6.91 3.93 11.16
C VAL A 396 -8.27 3.22 11.17
N ASP A 397 -8.94 3.24 12.31
CA ASP A 397 -10.33 2.80 12.39
C ASP A 397 -11.33 3.96 12.21
N ARG A 398 -12.62 3.62 12.12
CA ARG A 398 -13.70 4.61 12.01
C ARG A 398 -13.81 5.54 13.23
N GLN A 399 -13.22 5.19 14.37
CA GLN A 399 -13.18 6.01 15.57
C GLN A 399 -12.02 7.01 15.56
N GLY A 400 -11.07 6.86 14.62
CA GLY A 400 -9.88 7.68 14.51
C GLY A 400 -8.68 7.15 15.31
N ASN A 401 -8.77 5.91 15.83
CA ASN A 401 -7.61 5.28 16.44
C ASN A 401 -6.60 4.88 15.37
N MET A 402 -5.34 5.25 15.55
CA MET A 402 -4.24 4.92 14.65
C MET A 402 -3.51 3.68 15.15
N TYR A 403 -3.40 2.67 14.30
CA TYR A 403 -2.72 1.40 14.59
C TYR A 403 -1.33 1.31 13.95
N TYR A 404 -1.12 2.03 12.87
CA TYR A 404 0.13 2.01 12.12
C TYR A 404 0.40 3.37 11.50
N TYR A 405 1.68 3.75 11.46
CA TYR A 405 2.14 4.94 10.76
C TYR A 405 3.55 4.72 10.22
N ARG A 406 3.76 5.08 8.98
CA ARG A 406 5.05 5.02 8.31
C ARG A 406 5.15 6.11 7.25
N GLU A 407 6.36 6.67 7.07
CA GLU A 407 6.68 7.66 6.04
C GLU A 407 7.91 7.25 5.24
N GLY A 408 8.03 7.78 3.96
CA GLY A 408 9.15 7.45 3.07
C GLY A 408 9.43 8.44 1.93
#